data_9464c1b6e4796609f33ede1110e2fb6d
#
_entry.id   9464c1b6e4796609f33ede1110e2fb6d
#
_cell.length_a   1.000
_cell.length_b   1.000
_cell.length_c   1.000
_cell.angle_alpha   90.00
_cell.angle_beta   90.00
_cell.angle_gamma   90.00
#
_symmetry.space_group_name_H-M   'P 1'
#
loop_
_entity.id
_entity.type
_entity.pdbx_description
1 polymer ?
#
loop_
_entity_poly.entity_id
_entity_poly.type
_entity_poly.pdbx_seq_one_letter_code
_entity_poly.pdbx_strand_id
1 'polypeptide(L)'
;MKLIFLHGLGQSAESWEEVQDLLADYPSEILELFPSGVCSYEEAKKRVAKHLSEEKQPFVLIGLSLGATLALELSSYDLPNLQALVLSGCPLKLAGNILFKIQLMIFKLLPESFFEKQGADKTLMVGVSEELNTLDLTQIAQNCHYPSLLICGSKDLPNLISMRKIYQLLPQSQFQIIPDGPHTLNTAKPKEFAEKTKGFLETPK
;
A
#
# COMPACT_ATOMS: atom_id res chain seq x y z
N MET A 1 12.42 -9.55 13.28
CA MET A 1 11.17 -9.10 12.67
C MET A 1 11.44 -8.85 11.20
N LYS A 2 10.66 -9.45 10.31
CA LYS A 2 10.81 -9.38 8.85
C LYS A 2 9.97 -8.22 8.28
N LEU A 3 10.46 -7.53 7.25
CA LEU A 3 9.70 -6.52 6.53
C LEU A 3 9.17 -7.11 5.22
N ILE A 4 7.89 -6.94 4.94
CA ILE A 4 7.24 -7.42 3.71
C ILE A 4 6.65 -6.22 2.98
N PHE A 5 7.16 -5.95 1.77
CA PHE A 5 6.79 -4.78 0.98
C PHE A 5 5.77 -5.13 -0.10
N LEU A 6 4.76 -4.27 -0.24
CA LEU A 6 3.68 -4.37 -1.23
C LEU A 6 3.64 -3.10 -2.07
N HIS A 7 3.87 -3.23 -3.37
CA HIS A 7 3.95 -2.09 -4.28
C HIS A 7 2.57 -1.51 -4.69
N GLY A 8 2.58 -0.32 -5.27
CA GLY A 8 1.39 0.32 -5.82
C GLY A 8 0.95 -0.25 -7.18
N LEU A 9 -0.28 0.05 -7.59
CA LEU A 9 -0.75 -0.28 -8.94
C LEU A 9 0.09 0.47 -9.98
N GLY A 10 0.54 -0.24 -11.00
CA GLY A 10 1.44 0.29 -12.03
C GLY A 10 2.92 0.37 -11.60
N GLN A 11 3.27 -0.17 -10.45
CA GLN A 11 4.64 -0.41 -10.01
C GLN A 11 4.95 -1.92 -10.07
N SER A 12 6.23 -2.26 -9.92
CA SER A 12 6.73 -3.63 -9.72
C SER A 12 7.46 -3.74 -8.38
N ALA A 13 7.94 -4.94 -8.06
CA ALA A 13 8.73 -5.20 -6.87
C ALA A 13 9.97 -4.27 -6.77
N GLU A 14 10.64 -3.99 -7.89
CA GLU A 14 11.85 -3.14 -7.95
C GLU A 14 11.62 -1.72 -7.38
N SER A 15 10.36 -1.25 -7.35
CA SER A 15 10.02 0.07 -6.80
C SER A 15 10.36 0.24 -5.31
N TRP A 16 10.63 -0.86 -4.60
CA TRP A 16 10.96 -0.86 -3.19
C TRP A 16 12.44 -1.13 -2.88
N GLU A 17 13.28 -1.46 -3.89
CA GLU A 17 14.66 -1.87 -3.69
C GLU A 17 15.49 -0.83 -2.90
N GLU A 18 15.37 0.46 -3.26
CA GLU A 18 16.13 1.51 -2.55
C GLU A 18 15.69 1.64 -1.08
N VAL A 19 14.40 1.53 -0.78
CA VAL A 19 13.92 1.53 0.61
C VAL A 19 14.35 0.27 1.35
N GLN A 20 14.34 -0.88 0.70
CA GLN A 20 14.80 -2.15 1.24
C GLN A 20 16.29 -2.07 1.63
N ASP A 21 17.14 -1.54 0.75
CA ASP A 21 18.57 -1.34 1.00
C ASP A 21 18.82 -0.41 2.18
N LEU A 22 18.04 0.67 2.31
CA LEU A 22 18.12 1.60 3.43
C LEU A 22 17.66 0.99 4.77
N LEU A 23 16.92 -0.12 4.73
CA LEU A 23 16.44 -0.87 5.88
C LEU A 23 17.11 -2.26 6.00
N ALA A 24 18.32 -2.43 5.45
CA ALA A 24 19.03 -3.71 5.39
C ALA A 24 19.36 -4.33 6.77
N ASP A 25 19.21 -3.58 7.85
CA ASP A 25 19.31 -4.11 9.24
C ASP A 25 18.18 -5.10 9.55
N TYR A 26 17.11 -5.15 8.74
CA TYR A 26 15.97 -6.03 8.90
C TYR A 26 15.92 -7.06 7.77
N PRO A 27 15.72 -8.37 8.06
CA PRO A 27 15.38 -9.31 7.01
C PRO A 27 14.10 -8.85 6.30
N SER A 28 14.10 -8.91 4.99
CA SER A 28 12.98 -8.35 4.21
C SER A 28 12.73 -9.08 2.91
N GLU A 29 11.53 -8.94 2.39
CA GLU A 29 11.15 -9.37 1.05
C GLU A 29 10.19 -8.37 0.39
N ILE A 30 10.22 -8.32 -0.93
CA ILE A 30 9.29 -7.52 -1.73
C ILE A 30 8.41 -8.49 -2.50
N LEU A 31 7.09 -8.39 -2.35
CA LEU A 31 6.15 -9.25 -3.06
C LEU A 31 5.71 -8.59 -4.37
N GLU A 32 5.96 -9.29 -5.50
CA GLU A 32 5.33 -8.91 -6.76
C GLU A 32 3.83 -9.22 -6.68
N LEU A 33 2.98 -8.20 -6.77
CA LEU A 33 1.53 -8.36 -6.62
C LEU A 33 0.88 -9.01 -7.84
N PHE A 34 1.40 -8.71 -9.02
CA PHE A 34 0.85 -9.17 -10.29
C PHE A 34 1.87 -9.95 -11.14
N PRO A 35 2.41 -11.07 -10.63
CA PRO A 35 3.24 -11.92 -11.45
C PRO A 35 2.42 -12.51 -12.60
N SER A 36 3.09 -13.10 -13.59
CA SER A 36 2.44 -13.73 -14.74
C SER A 36 1.26 -14.62 -14.31
N GLY A 37 0.09 -14.40 -14.89
CA GLY A 37 -1.14 -15.13 -14.60
C GLY A 37 -1.99 -14.54 -13.46
N VAL A 38 -1.56 -13.50 -12.77
CA VAL A 38 -2.37 -12.77 -11.78
C VAL A 38 -2.88 -11.48 -12.43
N CYS A 39 -4.19 -11.41 -12.66
CA CYS A 39 -4.81 -10.35 -13.46
C CYS A 39 -5.86 -9.53 -12.71
N SER A 40 -6.08 -9.80 -11.40
CA SER A 40 -7.11 -9.13 -10.62
C SER A 40 -6.64 -8.80 -9.18
N TYR A 41 -7.30 -7.85 -8.57
CA TYR A 41 -7.06 -7.50 -7.16
C TYR A 41 -7.35 -8.69 -6.23
N GLU A 42 -8.45 -9.38 -6.45
CA GLU A 42 -8.84 -10.54 -5.63
C GLU A 42 -7.86 -11.70 -5.74
N GLU A 43 -7.27 -11.95 -6.91
CA GLU A 43 -6.23 -12.98 -7.08
C GLU A 43 -4.95 -12.58 -6.36
N ALA A 44 -4.50 -11.31 -6.51
CA ALA A 44 -3.35 -10.78 -5.79
C ALA A 44 -3.56 -10.88 -4.26
N LYS A 45 -4.73 -10.49 -3.77
CA LYS A 45 -5.10 -10.58 -2.35
C LYS A 45 -5.04 -12.01 -1.83
N LYS A 46 -5.65 -12.97 -2.52
CA LYS A 46 -5.62 -14.40 -2.13
C LYS A 46 -4.20 -14.94 -2.09
N ARG A 47 -3.38 -14.60 -3.08
CA ARG A 47 -1.98 -15.04 -3.16
C ARG A 47 -1.15 -14.48 -2.01
N VAL A 48 -1.28 -13.18 -1.75
CA VAL A 48 -0.57 -12.52 -0.64
C VAL A 48 -1.06 -13.06 0.70
N ALA A 49 -2.38 -13.20 0.91
CA ALA A 49 -2.94 -13.77 2.12
C ALA A 49 -2.38 -15.17 2.43
N LYS A 50 -2.33 -16.04 1.41
CA LYS A 50 -1.75 -17.37 1.55
C LYS A 50 -0.26 -17.30 1.95
N HIS A 51 0.53 -16.48 1.25
CA HIS A 51 1.95 -16.29 1.57
C HIS A 51 2.16 -15.83 3.02
N LEU A 52 1.38 -14.83 3.47
CA LEU A 52 1.49 -14.30 4.83
C LEU A 52 1.04 -15.29 5.90
N SER A 53 0.05 -16.15 5.61
CA SER A 53 -0.39 -17.18 6.55
C SER A 53 0.65 -18.28 6.77
N GLU A 54 1.56 -18.48 5.80
CA GLU A 54 2.65 -19.45 5.85
C GLU A 54 3.93 -18.86 6.48
N GLU A 55 4.01 -17.52 6.65
CA GLU A 55 5.18 -16.86 7.25
C GLU A 55 5.31 -17.24 8.74
N LYS A 56 6.51 -17.69 9.13
CA LYS A 56 6.78 -18.16 10.49
C LYS A 56 7.43 -17.14 11.40
N GLN A 57 8.03 -16.11 10.83
CA GLN A 57 8.67 -15.05 11.58
C GLN A 57 7.68 -13.91 11.84
N PRO A 58 7.79 -13.21 12.99
CA PRO A 58 7.06 -11.95 13.16
C PRO A 58 7.40 -10.97 12.04
N PHE A 59 6.38 -10.36 11.43
CA PHE A 59 6.57 -9.48 10.28
C PHE A 59 5.78 -8.19 10.36
N VAL A 60 6.20 -7.21 9.57
CA VAL A 60 5.53 -5.93 9.34
C VAL A 60 5.14 -5.84 7.87
N LEU A 61 3.90 -5.47 7.58
CA LEU A 61 3.47 -5.16 6.22
C LEU A 61 3.71 -3.68 5.92
N ILE A 62 4.40 -3.42 4.83
CA ILE A 62 4.71 -2.07 4.34
C ILE A 62 4.12 -1.92 2.95
N GLY A 63 3.19 -1.00 2.77
CA GLY A 63 2.50 -0.85 1.48
C GLY A 63 2.39 0.59 1.01
N LEU A 64 2.39 0.76 -0.31
CA LEU A 64 2.08 2.02 -0.99
C LEU A 64 0.78 1.88 -1.78
N SER A 65 -0.14 2.84 -1.65
CA SER A 65 -1.35 2.93 -2.48
C SER A 65 -2.16 1.62 -2.48
N LEU A 66 -2.18 0.89 -3.60
CA LEU A 66 -2.78 -0.45 -3.69
C LEU A 66 -2.18 -1.41 -2.66
N GLY A 67 -0.86 -1.42 -2.51
CA GLY A 67 -0.18 -2.25 -1.51
C GLY A 67 -0.58 -1.88 -0.08
N ALA A 68 -0.79 -0.58 0.21
CA ALA A 68 -1.30 -0.13 1.51
C ALA A 68 -2.77 -0.49 1.73
N THR A 69 -3.58 -0.43 0.66
CA THR A 69 -4.96 -0.92 0.65
C THR A 69 -5.03 -2.38 1.01
N LEU A 70 -4.22 -3.18 0.34
CA LEU A 70 -4.11 -4.62 0.55
C LEU A 70 -3.61 -4.95 1.97
N ALA A 71 -2.59 -4.25 2.46
CA ALA A 71 -2.05 -4.44 3.81
C ALA A 71 -3.11 -4.15 4.88
N LEU A 72 -3.87 -3.06 4.74
CA LEU A 72 -4.95 -2.73 5.65
C LEU A 72 -6.10 -3.75 5.56
N GLU A 73 -6.49 -4.19 4.37
CA GLU A 73 -7.54 -5.21 4.21
C GLU A 73 -7.12 -6.54 4.85
N LEU A 74 -5.90 -6.99 4.60
CA LEU A 74 -5.36 -8.23 5.14
C LEU A 74 -5.13 -8.19 6.66
N SER A 75 -5.07 -7.00 7.28
CA SER A 75 -5.01 -6.89 8.75
C SER A 75 -6.27 -7.43 9.45
N SER A 76 -7.37 -7.61 8.71
CA SER A 76 -8.59 -8.26 9.24
C SER A 76 -8.57 -9.79 9.15
N TYR A 77 -7.53 -10.37 8.55
CA TYR A 77 -7.37 -11.82 8.44
C TYR A 77 -6.65 -12.38 9.69
N ASP A 78 -6.79 -13.68 9.89
CA ASP A 78 -6.01 -14.37 10.93
C ASP A 78 -4.54 -14.53 10.48
N LEU A 79 -3.71 -13.57 10.83
CA LEU A 79 -2.28 -13.50 10.53
C LEU A 79 -1.48 -13.42 11.85
N PRO A 80 -1.23 -14.55 12.52
CA PRO A 80 -0.71 -14.58 13.89
C PRO A 80 0.67 -13.93 14.04
N ASN A 81 1.45 -13.86 12.96
CA ASN A 81 2.79 -13.27 12.97
C ASN A 81 2.83 -11.81 12.49
N LEU A 82 1.71 -11.22 12.09
CA LEU A 82 1.63 -9.78 11.78
C LEU A 82 1.80 -8.96 13.05
N GLN A 83 2.75 -8.02 13.06
CA GLN A 83 3.08 -7.21 14.23
C GLN A 83 2.73 -5.74 14.09
N ALA A 84 2.79 -5.21 12.88
CA ALA A 84 2.53 -3.80 12.60
C ALA A 84 2.27 -3.56 11.11
N LEU A 85 1.75 -2.37 10.81
CA LEU A 85 1.52 -1.88 9.45
C LEU A 85 2.29 -0.58 9.20
N VAL A 86 2.83 -0.42 7.99
CA VAL A 86 3.29 0.87 7.46
C VAL A 86 2.52 1.15 6.18
N LEU A 87 1.65 2.13 6.22
CA LEU A 87 0.70 2.43 5.15
C LEU A 87 1.02 3.79 4.53
N SER A 88 1.27 3.81 3.22
CA SER A 88 1.54 5.04 2.48
C SER A 88 0.50 5.29 1.40
N GLY A 89 -0.08 6.49 1.36
CA GLY A 89 -1.02 6.89 0.31
C GLY A 89 -2.25 5.98 0.17
N CYS A 90 -2.73 5.40 1.28
CA CYS A 90 -3.85 4.46 1.32
C CYS A 90 -5.20 5.18 1.12
N PRO A 91 -6.03 4.79 0.14
CA PRO A 91 -7.40 5.23 0.06
C PRO A 91 -8.25 4.52 1.13
N LEU A 92 -9.05 5.26 1.90
CA LEU A 92 -9.97 4.66 2.87
C LEU A 92 -11.23 4.11 2.20
N LYS A 93 -11.76 4.87 1.24
CA LYS A 93 -13.01 4.55 0.55
C LYS A 93 -12.99 5.07 -0.87
N LEU A 94 -13.15 4.17 -1.81
CA LEU A 94 -13.30 4.46 -3.24
C LEU A 94 -14.77 4.33 -3.69
N ALA A 95 -15.56 3.55 -2.96
CA ALA A 95 -17.00 3.44 -3.20
C ALA A 95 -17.69 4.82 -3.17
N GLY A 96 -18.32 5.17 -4.28
CA GLY A 96 -18.99 6.46 -4.43
C GLY A 96 -18.07 7.66 -4.70
N ASN A 97 -16.74 7.47 -4.80
CA ASN A 97 -15.80 8.56 -5.07
C ASN A 97 -15.88 8.99 -6.54
N ILE A 98 -16.39 10.19 -6.77
CA ILE A 98 -16.60 10.74 -8.13
C ILE A 98 -15.27 10.94 -8.85
N LEU A 99 -14.23 11.44 -8.16
CA LEU A 99 -12.91 11.66 -8.78
C LEU A 99 -12.28 10.34 -9.23
N PHE A 100 -12.41 9.29 -8.41
CA PHE A 100 -11.93 7.96 -8.79
C PHE A 100 -12.69 7.39 -10.00
N LYS A 101 -14.00 7.60 -10.06
CA LYS A 101 -14.80 7.19 -11.24
C LYS A 101 -14.39 7.94 -12.50
N ILE A 102 -14.10 9.24 -12.40
CA ILE A 102 -13.58 10.02 -13.53
C ILE A 102 -12.20 9.50 -13.95
N GLN A 103 -11.31 9.22 -13.01
CA GLN A 103 -9.99 8.64 -13.30
C GLN A 103 -10.13 7.29 -14.02
N LEU A 104 -10.99 6.42 -13.54
CA LEU A 104 -11.26 5.12 -14.19
C LEU A 104 -11.80 5.30 -15.61
N MET A 105 -12.71 6.24 -15.82
CA MET A 105 -13.22 6.56 -17.16
C MET A 105 -12.09 7.05 -18.09
N ILE A 106 -11.21 7.90 -17.59
CA ILE A 106 -10.03 8.37 -18.34
C ILE A 106 -9.13 7.17 -18.69
N PHE A 107 -8.83 6.28 -17.76
CA PHE A 107 -8.02 5.09 -18.02
C PHE A 107 -8.60 4.23 -19.13
N LYS A 108 -9.91 4.04 -19.16
CA LYS A 108 -10.59 3.29 -20.24
C LYS A 108 -10.43 3.93 -21.63
N LEU A 109 -10.41 5.27 -21.68
CA LEU A 109 -10.32 6.02 -22.93
C LEU A 109 -8.88 6.18 -23.44
N LEU A 110 -7.87 6.13 -22.55
CA LEU A 110 -6.47 6.25 -22.96
C LEU A 110 -6.03 5.04 -23.80
N PRO A 111 -5.17 5.24 -24.82
CA PRO A 111 -4.63 4.16 -25.64
C PRO A 111 -3.66 3.28 -24.83
N GLU A 112 -3.49 2.02 -25.22
CA GLU A 112 -2.53 1.08 -24.61
C GLU A 112 -1.12 1.65 -24.56
N SER A 113 -0.66 2.30 -25.64
CA SER A 113 0.65 2.93 -25.72
C SER A 113 0.93 3.99 -24.65
N PHE A 114 -0.10 4.54 -24.00
CA PHE A 114 0.08 5.43 -22.86
C PHE A 114 0.57 4.66 -21.62
N PHE A 115 0.03 3.49 -21.39
CA PHE A 115 0.39 2.62 -20.26
C PHE A 115 1.73 1.93 -20.51
N GLU A 116 1.95 1.41 -21.71
CA GLU A 116 3.21 0.77 -22.12
C GLU A 116 4.43 1.67 -21.93
N LYS A 117 4.31 2.97 -22.25
CA LYS A 117 5.37 3.96 -22.00
C LYS A 117 5.74 4.13 -20.53
N GLN A 118 4.86 3.71 -19.64
CA GLN A 118 5.07 3.76 -18.19
C GLN A 118 5.36 2.36 -17.60
N GLY A 119 5.55 1.34 -18.46
CA GLY A 119 5.80 -0.03 -18.05
C GLY A 119 4.57 -0.71 -17.43
N ALA A 120 3.36 -0.18 -17.68
CA ALA A 120 2.12 -0.69 -17.11
C ALA A 120 1.24 -1.39 -18.18
N ASP A 121 0.45 -2.36 -17.75
CA ASP A 121 -0.57 -3.03 -18.57
C ASP A 121 -1.92 -2.33 -18.39
N LYS A 122 -2.53 -1.87 -19.49
CA LYS A 122 -3.82 -1.18 -19.45
C LYS A 122 -4.94 -2.08 -18.90
N THR A 123 -4.99 -3.34 -19.33
CA THR A 123 -6.05 -4.28 -18.95
C THR A 123 -6.00 -4.52 -17.44
N LEU A 124 -4.81 -4.74 -16.90
CA LEU A 124 -4.59 -4.87 -15.47
C LEU A 124 -4.98 -3.59 -14.71
N MET A 125 -4.51 -2.42 -15.18
CA MET A 125 -4.79 -1.13 -14.54
C MET A 125 -6.29 -0.84 -14.46
N VAL A 126 -7.00 -1.06 -15.54
CA VAL A 126 -8.46 -0.85 -15.62
C VAL A 126 -9.19 -1.90 -14.77
N GLY A 127 -8.87 -3.19 -14.93
CA GLY A 127 -9.53 -4.28 -14.22
C GLY A 127 -9.42 -4.14 -12.70
N VAL A 128 -8.20 -3.93 -12.19
CA VAL A 128 -7.97 -3.71 -10.75
C VAL A 128 -8.69 -2.45 -10.26
N SER A 129 -8.68 -1.35 -11.04
CA SER A 129 -9.40 -0.13 -10.67
C SER A 129 -10.93 -0.33 -10.63
N GLU A 130 -11.48 -1.17 -11.50
CA GLU A 130 -12.91 -1.54 -11.47
C GLU A 130 -13.28 -2.30 -10.20
N GLU A 131 -12.47 -3.28 -9.80
CA GLU A 131 -12.68 -4.02 -8.55
C GLU A 131 -12.62 -3.09 -7.33
N LEU A 132 -11.66 -2.16 -7.31
CA LEU A 132 -11.49 -1.19 -6.23
C LEU A 132 -12.60 -0.13 -6.16
N ASN A 133 -13.42 0.04 -7.21
CA ASN A 133 -14.49 1.05 -7.22
C ASN A 133 -15.58 0.82 -6.15
N THR A 134 -15.64 -0.36 -5.57
CA THR A 134 -16.55 -0.71 -4.46
C THR A 134 -15.86 -0.72 -3.09
N LEU A 135 -14.57 -0.42 -3.03
CA LEU A 135 -13.77 -0.50 -1.81
C LEU A 135 -14.27 0.45 -0.72
N ASP A 136 -14.44 -0.08 0.48
CA ASP A 136 -14.68 0.68 1.72
C ASP A 136 -13.97 -0.01 2.89
N LEU A 137 -12.86 0.54 3.33
CA LEU A 137 -12.04 0.01 4.42
C LEU A 137 -12.40 0.60 5.80
N THR A 138 -13.49 1.37 5.90
CA THR A 138 -13.85 2.08 7.13
C THR A 138 -13.98 1.15 8.33
N GLN A 139 -14.72 0.06 8.18
CA GLN A 139 -14.92 -0.93 9.25
C GLN A 139 -13.60 -1.65 9.62
N ILE A 140 -12.79 -1.98 8.63
CA ILE A 140 -11.49 -2.64 8.85
C ILE A 140 -10.56 -1.70 9.62
N ALA A 141 -10.48 -0.42 9.23
CA ALA A 141 -9.68 0.56 9.93
C ALA A 141 -10.12 0.75 11.38
N GLN A 142 -11.43 0.79 11.66
CA GLN A 142 -11.97 0.90 13.02
C GLN A 142 -11.63 -0.28 13.93
N ASN A 143 -11.53 -1.49 13.35
CA ASN A 143 -11.30 -2.73 14.07
C ASN A 143 -9.83 -3.19 14.04
N CYS A 144 -8.96 -2.45 13.37
CA CYS A 144 -7.55 -2.79 13.28
C CYS A 144 -6.83 -2.45 14.60
N HIS A 145 -6.25 -3.45 15.22
CA HIS A 145 -5.53 -3.32 16.51
C HIS A 145 -4.01 -3.31 16.37
N TYR A 146 -3.51 -3.44 15.16
CA TYR A 146 -2.07 -3.44 14.92
C TYR A 146 -1.49 -2.02 15.04
N PRO A 147 -0.37 -1.85 15.76
CA PRO A 147 0.40 -0.61 15.69
C PRO A 147 0.66 -0.24 14.23
N SER A 148 0.37 1.01 13.87
CA SER A 148 0.40 1.41 12.47
C SER A 148 1.11 2.76 12.29
N LEU A 149 2.00 2.82 11.30
CA LEU A 149 2.57 4.07 10.81
C LEU A 149 1.89 4.46 9.51
N LEU A 150 1.32 5.64 9.50
CA LEU A 150 0.73 6.24 8.31
C LEU A 150 1.70 7.29 7.76
N ILE A 151 2.10 7.16 6.50
CA ILE A 151 3.00 8.10 5.83
C ILE A 151 2.32 8.66 4.59
N CYS A 152 2.37 9.99 4.39
CA CYS A 152 1.83 10.60 3.20
C CYS A 152 2.71 11.75 2.72
N GLY A 153 2.84 11.92 1.42
CA GLY A 153 3.49 13.10 0.85
C GLY A 153 2.61 14.34 0.94
N SER A 154 3.20 15.50 1.22
CA SER A 154 2.42 16.75 1.31
C SER A 154 1.79 17.19 -0.02
N LYS A 155 2.30 16.67 -1.16
CA LYS A 155 1.75 16.93 -2.50
C LYS A 155 0.68 15.92 -2.94
N ASP A 156 0.50 14.84 -2.19
CA ASP A 156 -0.52 13.82 -2.47
C ASP A 156 -1.85 14.18 -1.80
N LEU A 157 -2.44 15.29 -2.20
CA LEU A 157 -3.62 15.88 -1.55
C LEU A 157 -4.82 14.93 -1.43
N PRO A 158 -5.22 14.15 -2.47
CA PRO A 158 -6.35 13.23 -2.36
C PRO A 158 -6.14 12.16 -1.28
N ASN A 159 -4.96 11.55 -1.26
CA ASN A 159 -4.64 10.53 -0.27
C ASN A 159 -4.33 11.12 1.11
N LEU A 160 -3.80 12.35 1.19
CA LEU A 160 -3.61 13.04 2.47
C LEU A 160 -4.93 13.18 3.25
N ILE A 161 -6.02 13.51 2.54
CA ILE A 161 -7.36 13.58 3.15
C ILE A 161 -7.80 12.18 3.63
N SER A 162 -7.58 11.16 2.80
CA SER A 162 -7.90 9.78 3.13
C SER A 162 -7.09 9.28 4.34
N MET A 163 -5.78 9.50 4.33
CA MET A 163 -4.86 9.09 5.40
C MET A 163 -5.17 9.75 6.74
N ARG A 164 -5.61 11.01 6.74
CA ARG A 164 -6.09 11.69 7.97
C ARG A 164 -7.33 11.02 8.55
N LYS A 165 -8.25 10.57 7.69
CA LYS A 165 -9.44 9.82 8.14
C LYS A 165 -9.05 8.45 8.70
N ILE A 166 -8.13 7.74 8.02
CA ILE A 166 -7.60 6.47 8.53
C ILE A 166 -6.96 6.67 9.90
N TYR A 167 -6.16 7.71 10.08
CA TYR A 167 -5.53 8.05 11.36
C TYR A 167 -6.54 8.25 12.49
N GLN A 168 -7.69 8.86 12.19
CA GLN A 168 -8.76 9.05 13.18
C GLN A 168 -9.48 7.74 13.57
N LEU A 169 -9.42 6.73 12.70
CA LEU A 169 -10.08 5.44 12.88
C LEU A 169 -9.17 4.37 13.51
N LEU A 170 -7.86 4.43 13.25
CA LEU A 170 -6.87 3.47 13.74
C LEU A 170 -6.40 3.84 15.15
N PRO A 171 -6.78 3.07 16.21
CA PRO A 171 -6.54 3.45 17.60
C PRO A 171 -5.05 3.54 17.97
N GLN A 172 -4.20 2.72 17.35
CA GLN A 172 -2.77 2.62 17.64
C GLN A 172 -1.95 3.06 16.44
N SER A 173 -2.15 4.31 15.98
CA SER A 173 -1.45 4.80 14.81
C SER A 173 -0.65 6.06 15.07
N GLN A 174 0.41 6.23 14.28
CA GLN A 174 1.17 7.46 14.15
C GLN A 174 0.97 7.97 12.72
N PHE A 175 0.90 9.29 12.54
CA PHE A 175 0.76 9.89 11.22
C PHE A 175 1.91 10.87 10.95
N GLN A 176 2.60 10.67 9.85
CA GLN A 176 3.73 11.49 9.44
C GLN A 176 3.56 11.97 8.00
N ILE A 177 3.90 13.24 7.78
CA ILE A 177 3.84 13.87 6.45
C ILE A 177 5.27 14.13 5.99
N ILE A 178 5.61 13.68 4.77
CA ILE A 178 6.90 13.98 4.14
C ILE A 178 6.74 15.28 3.33
N PRO A 179 7.47 16.36 3.68
CA PRO A 179 7.42 17.61 2.95
C PRO A 179 7.80 17.43 1.48
N ASP A 180 7.11 18.13 0.60
CA ASP A 180 7.29 18.05 -0.86
C ASP A 180 7.21 16.64 -1.48
N GLY A 181 6.78 15.64 -0.69
CA GLY A 181 6.60 14.26 -1.14
C GLY A 181 5.40 14.12 -2.08
N PRO A 182 5.56 13.48 -3.23
CA PRO A 182 4.45 13.08 -4.11
C PRO A 182 3.79 11.81 -3.59
N HIS A 183 2.92 11.19 -4.41
CA HIS A 183 2.25 9.93 -4.09
C HIS A 183 3.24 8.75 -3.95
N THR A 184 4.18 8.63 -4.87
CA THR A 184 5.15 7.51 -4.93
C THR A 184 6.36 7.78 -4.02
N LEU A 185 6.14 7.79 -2.71
CA LEU A 185 7.18 8.10 -1.73
C LEU A 185 8.32 7.08 -1.72
N ASN A 186 8.03 5.82 -2.04
CA ASN A 186 9.01 4.74 -2.10
C ASN A 186 10.12 4.99 -3.12
N THR A 187 9.82 5.68 -4.22
CA THR A 187 10.79 6.00 -5.29
C THR A 187 11.23 7.46 -5.27
N ALA A 188 10.35 8.38 -4.88
CA ALA A 188 10.66 9.81 -4.94
C ALA A 188 11.33 10.35 -3.65
N LYS A 189 11.11 9.68 -2.52
CA LYS A 189 11.61 10.07 -1.19
C LYS A 189 12.01 8.84 -0.36
N PRO A 190 12.81 7.91 -0.91
CA PRO A 190 13.11 6.63 -0.26
C PRO A 190 13.83 6.80 1.09
N LYS A 191 14.74 7.78 1.20
CA LYS A 191 15.50 8.04 2.44
C LYS A 191 14.59 8.50 3.56
N GLU A 192 13.76 9.51 3.31
CA GLU A 192 12.81 10.03 4.29
C GLU A 192 11.77 8.96 4.67
N PHE A 193 11.34 8.14 3.69
CA PHE A 193 10.44 7.03 3.96
C PHE A 193 11.07 5.98 4.88
N ALA A 194 12.30 5.57 4.59
CA ALA A 194 13.04 4.59 5.38
C ALA A 194 13.33 5.12 6.80
N GLU A 195 13.74 6.39 6.96
CA GLU A 195 13.96 7.02 8.27
C GLU A 195 12.69 7.00 9.13
N LYS A 196 11.53 7.37 8.56
CA LYS A 196 10.25 7.35 9.28
C LYS A 196 9.87 5.93 9.68
N THR A 197 10.05 4.97 8.76
CA THR A 197 9.78 3.56 9.03
C THR A 197 10.70 3.03 10.14
N LYS A 198 12.00 3.27 10.05
CA LYS A 198 12.98 2.85 11.07
C LYS A 198 12.65 3.43 12.45
N GLY A 199 12.37 4.73 12.53
CA GLY A 199 11.98 5.37 13.78
C GLY A 199 10.73 4.78 14.43
N PHE A 200 9.74 4.38 13.61
CA PHE A 200 8.54 3.67 14.09
C PHE A 200 8.86 2.27 14.62
N LEU A 201 9.70 1.52 13.91
CA LEU A 201 10.06 0.15 14.28
C LEU A 201 10.90 0.08 15.57
N GLU A 202 11.68 1.11 15.86
CA GLU A 202 12.53 1.24 17.04
C GLU A 202 11.80 1.85 18.25
N THR A 203 10.59 2.36 18.09
CA THR A 203 9.80 2.91 19.20
C THR A 203 9.38 1.78 20.16
N PRO A 204 9.69 1.85 21.44
CA PRO A 204 9.22 0.87 22.42
C PRO A 204 7.68 0.78 22.40
N LYS A 205 7.17 -0.44 22.36
CA LYS A 205 5.71 -0.74 22.36
C LYS A 205 5.19 -0.75 23.79
#